data_b08320624b1d3391caceb6c0c1932424
#
_entry.id   b08320624b1d3391caceb6c0c1932424
#
_cell.length_a   1.000
_cell.length_b   1.000
_cell.length_c   1.000
_cell.angle_alpha   90.00
_cell.angle_beta   90.00
_cell.angle_gamma   90.00
#
_symmetry.space_group_name_H-M   'P 1'
#
loop_
_entity.id
_entity.type
_entity.pdbx_description
1 polymer ?
#
loop_
_entity_poly.entity_id
_entity_poly.type
_entity_poly.pdbx_seq_one_letter_code
_entity_poly.pdbx_strand_id
1 'polypeptide(L)'
;MIKSVKYLEKGCLNLTCLRPTEALKFAKFIAPVEFDPLRELFTLPAEGMTKDEITERVDKIVAMVKSHKNIDTVWLRPIVIGIPLHGLVEDALLCEGYKVVYQRTELVGFNAQGQPKYKQDGWWEVTYE
;
A
#
# COMPACT_ATOMS: atom_id res chain seq x y z
N MET A 1 -8.52 -13.68 -3.09
CA MET A 1 -9.16 -13.69 -1.75
C MET A 1 -8.79 -12.42 -0.98
N ILE A 2 -9.74 -11.88 -0.23
CA ILE A 2 -9.50 -10.77 0.70
C ILE A 2 -9.91 -11.23 2.09
N LYS A 3 -9.01 -11.11 3.06
CA LYS A 3 -9.32 -11.49 4.44
C LYS A 3 -8.78 -10.46 5.43
N SER A 4 -9.37 -10.44 6.63
CA SER A 4 -8.92 -9.59 7.73
C SER A 4 -7.82 -10.29 8.51
N VAL A 5 -6.71 -9.58 8.74
CA VAL A 5 -5.64 -10.03 9.65
C VAL A 5 -5.33 -8.91 10.63
N LYS A 6 -5.01 -9.27 11.87
CA LYS A 6 -4.76 -8.27 12.92
C LYS A 6 -3.32 -7.73 12.84
N TYR A 7 -2.35 -8.61 12.71
CA TYR A 7 -0.94 -8.27 12.75
C TYR A 7 -0.21 -8.85 11.55
N LEU A 8 0.79 -8.13 11.06
CA LEU A 8 1.73 -8.62 10.06
C LEU A 8 2.97 -9.13 10.76
N GLU A 9 3.30 -10.39 10.56
CA GLU A 9 4.43 -11.05 11.24
C GLU A 9 5.71 -10.97 10.45
N LYS A 10 5.61 -10.82 9.14
CA LYS A 10 6.74 -10.75 8.22
C LYS A 10 7.01 -9.32 7.75
N GLY A 11 8.12 -9.12 7.09
CA GLY A 11 8.48 -7.83 6.53
C GLY A 11 7.42 -7.31 5.56
N CYS A 12 6.99 -6.09 5.77
CA CYS A 12 6.01 -5.41 4.94
C CYS A 12 6.60 -4.12 4.40
N LEU A 13 6.66 -4.00 3.08
CA LEU A 13 7.18 -2.81 2.43
C LEU A 13 6.08 -1.75 2.32
N ASN A 14 6.34 -0.56 2.86
CA ASN A 14 5.38 0.55 2.83
C ASN A 14 5.50 1.35 1.53
N LEU A 15 4.54 1.20 0.63
CA LEU A 15 4.46 1.97 -0.62
C LEU A 15 3.40 3.07 -0.58
N THR A 16 2.87 3.41 0.59
CA THR A 16 1.77 4.37 0.69
C THR A 16 2.20 5.83 0.64
N CYS A 17 3.47 6.13 0.79
CA CYS A 17 4.00 7.47 1.01
C CYS A 17 3.48 8.12 2.30
N LEU A 18 2.96 7.32 3.22
CA LEU A 18 2.49 7.75 4.52
C LEU A 18 3.46 7.30 5.61
N ARG A 19 3.60 8.11 6.65
CA ARG A 19 4.38 7.69 7.82
C ARG A 19 3.59 6.64 8.60
N PRO A 20 4.19 5.49 8.94
CA PRO A 20 3.45 4.37 9.54
C PRO A 20 3.28 4.51 11.07
N THR A 21 2.74 5.61 11.56
CA THR A 21 2.61 5.84 13.00
C THR A 21 1.66 4.86 13.68
N GLU A 22 0.42 4.78 13.18
CA GLU A 22 -0.59 3.84 13.72
C GLU A 22 -0.33 2.42 13.26
N ALA A 23 0.13 2.24 12.02
CA ALA A 23 0.37 0.94 11.43
C ALA A 23 1.41 0.12 12.19
N LEU A 24 2.38 0.76 12.84
CA LEU A 24 3.41 0.08 13.62
C LEU A 24 2.85 -0.75 14.78
N LYS A 25 1.65 -0.44 15.25
CA LYS A 25 0.96 -1.22 16.29
C LYS A 25 0.49 -2.57 15.79
N PHE A 26 0.31 -2.71 14.47
CA PHE A 26 -0.29 -3.88 13.83
C PHE A 26 0.64 -4.56 12.84
N ALA A 27 1.90 -4.14 12.81
CA ALA A 27 2.91 -4.74 11.96
C ALA A 27 4.19 -4.94 12.77
N LYS A 28 4.71 -6.15 12.74
CA LYS A 28 5.94 -6.48 13.46
C LYS A 28 7.16 -5.86 12.79
N PHE A 29 7.17 -5.85 11.45
CA PHE A 29 8.21 -5.23 10.65
C PHE A 29 7.59 -4.48 9.48
N ILE A 30 7.95 -3.21 9.35
CA ILE A 30 7.69 -2.44 8.13
C ILE A 30 9.06 -1.96 7.65
N ALA A 31 9.48 -2.48 6.50
CA ALA A 31 10.75 -2.09 5.92
C ALA A 31 10.69 -0.60 5.52
N PRO A 32 11.72 0.18 5.84
CA PRO A 32 11.73 1.59 5.47
C PRO A 32 11.88 1.75 3.96
N VAL A 33 11.15 2.73 3.43
CA VAL A 33 11.26 3.17 2.05
C VAL A 33 11.46 4.68 2.06
N GLU A 34 12.37 5.17 1.24
CA GLU A 34 12.56 6.61 1.09
C GLU A 34 11.34 7.21 0.37
N PHE A 35 10.74 8.22 0.99
CA PHE A 35 9.48 8.78 0.50
C PHE A 35 9.64 9.59 -0.78
N ASP A 36 10.71 10.35 -0.93
CA ASP A 36 10.84 11.25 -2.10
C ASP A 36 10.98 10.50 -3.42
N PRO A 37 11.89 9.52 -3.57
CA PRO A 37 11.92 8.69 -4.77
C PRO A 37 10.62 7.93 -5.02
N LEU A 38 9.98 7.45 -3.95
CA LEU A 38 8.71 6.74 -4.06
C LEU A 38 7.60 7.65 -4.57
N ARG A 39 7.52 8.89 -4.07
CA ARG A 39 6.54 9.86 -4.55
C ARG A 39 6.68 10.14 -6.03
N GLU A 40 7.91 10.27 -6.54
CA GLU A 40 8.14 10.46 -7.96
C GLU A 40 7.56 9.30 -8.78
N LEU A 41 7.77 8.06 -8.34
CA LEU A 41 7.26 6.89 -9.03
C LEU A 41 5.72 6.86 -9.08
N PHE A 42 5.05 7.35 -8.04
CA PHE A 42 3.59 7.37 -7.96
C PHE A 42 2.95 8.67 -8.44
N THR A 43 3.73 9.72 -8.70
CA THR A 43 3.20 11.00 -9.18
C THR A 43 2.89 10.91 -10.66
N LEU A 44 1.66 11.30 -11.01
CA LEU A 44 1.22 11.37 -12.40
C LEU A 44 1.53 12.75 -12.98
N PRO A 45 2.07 12.85 -14.20
CA PRO A 45 2.23 14.15 -14.86
C PRO A 45 0.86 14.77 -15.16
N ALA A 46 0.80 16.11 -15.14
CA ALA A 46 -0.45 16.84 -15.34
C ALA A 46 -1.09 16.54 -16.70
N GLU A 47 -0.28 16.28 -17.72
CA GLU A 47 -0.72 15.93 -19.08
C GLU A 47 -1.20 14.48 -19.20
N GLY A 48 -1.03 13.68 -18.14
CA GLY A 48 -1.39 12.27 -18.17
C GLY A 48 -0.26 11.38 -18.66
N MET A 49 -0.57 10.11 -18.84
CA MET A 49 0.40 9.09 -19.28
C MET A 49 -0.22 8.18 -20.33
N THR A 50 0.58 7.79 -21.31
CA THR A 50 0.17 6.76 -22.28
C THR A 50 0.19 5.38 -21.62
N LYS A 51 -0.42 4.40 -22.30
CA LYS A 51 -0.42 3.01 -21.84
C LYS A 51 1.00 2.47 -21.66
N ASP A 52 1.90 2.78 -22.59
CA ASP A 52 3.28 2.31 -22.52
C ASP A 52 4.04 2.96 -21.36
N GLU A 53 3.82 4.25 -21.12
CA GLU A 53 4.40 4.97 -19.99
C GLU A 53 3.91 4.41 -18.65
N ILE A 54 2.62 4.08 -18.55
CA ILE A 54 2.03 3.46 -17.36
C ILE A 54 2.69 2.10 -17.11
N THR A 55 2.79 1.26 -18.14
CA THR A 55 3.41 -0.06 -18.04
C THR A 55 4.85 0.05 -17.56
N GLU A 56 5.61 0.96 -18.14
CA GLU A 56 7.01 1.20 -17.74
C GLU A 56 7.09 1.64 -16.26
N ARG A 57 6.18 2.52 -15.84
CA ARG A 57 6.16 3.01 -14.47
C ARG A 57 5.84 1.89 -13.47
N VAL A 58 4.84 1.06 -13.78
CA VAL A 58 4.48 -0.10 -12.94
C VAL A 58 5.64 -1.08 -12.87
N ASP A 59 6.32 -1.35 -13.99
CA ASP A 59 7.47 -2.24 -14.00
C ASP A 59 8.62 -1.72 -13.12
N LYS A 60 8.86 -0.42 -13.12
CA LYS A 60 9.87 0.18 -12.23
C LYS A 60 9.51 0.02 -10.76
N ILE A 61 8.24 0.19 -10.40
CA ILE A 61 7.76 0.01 -9.02
C ILE A 61 7.93 -1.45 -8.59
N VAL A 62 7.54 -2.40 -9.43
CA VAL A 62 7.67 -3.82 -9.15
C VAL A 62 9.16 -4.21 -9.02
N ALA A 63 10.02 -3.70 -9.88
CA ALA A 63 11.45 -3.94 -9.80
C ALA A 63 12.04 -3.43 -8.48
N MET A 64 11.59 -2.27 -8.03
CA MET A 64 12.00 -1.72 -6.75
C MET A 64 11.56 -2.62 -5.59
N VAL A 65 10.33 -3.12 -5.61
CA VAL A 65 9.84 -4.07 -4.59
C VAL A 65 10.71 -5.33 -4.58
N LYS A 66 10.99 -5.88 -5.74
CA LYS A 66 11.85 -7.09 -5.87
C LYS A 66 13.27 -6.88 -5.36
N SER A 67 13.76 -5.64 -5.36
CA SER A 67 15.08 -5.33 -4.82
C SER A 67 15.18 -5.48 -3.31
N HIS A 68 14.04 -5.49 -2.62
CA HIS A 68 13.97 -5.72 -1.18
C HIS A 68 13.84 -7.21 -0.91
N LYS A 69 14.87 -7.79 -0.28
CA LYS A 69 14.86 -9.21 0.08
C LYS A 69 14.10 -9.43 1.38
N ASN A 70 13.55 -10.63 1.53
CA ASN A 70 12.79 -11.05 2.72
C ASN A 70 11.48 -10.29 2.92
N ILE A 71 10.93 -9.73 1.85
CA ILE A 71 9.63 -9.07 1.82
C ILE A 71 8.67 -9.95 1.03
N ASP A 72 7.53 -10.29 1.63
CA ASP A 72 6.46 -11.01 0.94
C ASP A 72 5.16 -10.23 0.92
N THR A 73 5.12 -9.10 1.60
CA THR A 73 3.92 -8.28 1.79
C THR A 73 4.20 -6.83 1.47
N VAL A 74 3.27 -6.18 0.78
CA VAL A 74 3.37 -4.78 0.39
C VAL A 74 2.12 -4.03 0.85
N TRP A 75 2.32 -2.89 1.51
CA TRP A 75 1.24 -2.02 1.96
C TRP A 75 0.97 -0.95 0.90
N LEU A 76 -0.25 -0.94 0.37
CA LEU A 76 -0.71 0.03 -0.61
C LEU A 76 -1.85 0.90 -0.05
N ARG A 77 -2.09 2.04 -0.71
CA ARG A 77 -3.25 2.89 -0.41
C ARG A 77 -4.47 2.42 -1.21
N PRO A 78 -5.68 2.49 -0.64
CA PRO A 78 -6.89 2.22 -1.41
C PRO A 78 -7.01 3.13 -2.63
N ILE A 79 -7.49 2.57 -3.74
CA ILE A 79 -7.62 3.31 -5.01
C ILE A 79 -8.55 4.53 -4.88
N VAL A 80 -9.58 4.42 -4.03
CA VAL A 80 -10.59 5.47 -3.82
C VAL A 80 -10.00 6.73 -3.19
N ILE A 81 -9.01 6.58 -2.32
CA ILE A 81 -8.39 7.67 -1.58
C ILE A 81 -6.89 7.79 -1.84
N GLY A 82 -6.35 6.89 -2.63
CA GLY A 82 -4.94 6.82 -2.95
C GLY A 82 -4.61 7.32 -4.35
N ILE A 83 -3.41 7.02 -4.78
CA ILE A 83 -2.91 7.36 -6.10
C ILE A 83 -3.41 6.28 -7.08
N PRO A 84 -3.94 6.65 -8.27
CA PRO A 84 -4.50 5.67 -9.22
C PRO A 84 -3.58 4.51 -9.60
N LEU A 85 -2.27 4.72 -9.60
CA LEU A 85 -1.30 3.67 -9.91
C LEU A 85 -1.31 2.51 -8.91
N HIS A 86 -1.79 2.71 -7.69
CA HIS A 86 -1.81 1.66 -6.67
C HIS A 86 -2.63 0.44 -7.10
N GLY A 87 -3.75 0.64 -7.81
CA GLY A 87 -4.54 -0.48 -8.32
C GLY A 87 -3.80 -1.32 -9.35
N LEU A 88 -3.07 -0.67 -10.25
CA LEU A 88 -2.26 -1.37 -11.26
C LEU A 88 -1.06 -2.08 -10.64
N VAL A 89 -0.45 -1.46 -9.65
CA VAL A 89 0.66 -2.05 -8.89
C VAL A 89 0.18 -3.25 -8.09
N GLU A 90 -1.02 -3.19 -7.51
CA GLU A 90 -1.62 -4.32 -6.80
C GLU A 90 -1.68 -5.55 -7.71
N ASP A 91 -2.27 -5.42 -8.90
CA ASP A 91 -2.37 -6.53 -9.85
C ASP A 91 -0.99 -7.09 -10.20
N ALA A 92 -0.04 -6.23 -10.50
CA ALA A 92 1.31 -6.64 -10.87
C ALA A 92 2.02 -7.39 -9.73
N LEU A 93 1.89 -6.90 -8.50
CA LEU A 93 2.50 -7.55 -7.33
C LEU A 93 1.86 -8.88 -7.00
N LEU A 94 0.54 -8.99 -7.11
CA LEU A 94 -0.17 -10.26 -6.91
C LEU A 94 0.27 -11.30 -7.95
N CYS A 95 0.47 -10.89 -9.20
CA CYS A 95 1.00 -11.76 -10.25
C CYS A 95 2.41 -12.27 -9.93
N GLU A 96 3.20 -11.50 -9.20
CA GLU A 96 4.55 -11.87 -8.78
C GLU A 96 4.58 -12.68 -7.49
N GLY A 97 3.43 -12.96 -6.88
CA GLY A 97 3.31 -13.76 -5.68
C GLY A 97 3.40 -13.00 -4.36
N TYR A 98 3.41 -11.68 -4.40
CA TYR A 98 3.34 -10.87 -3.18
C TYR A 98 1.93 -10.86 -2.62
N LYS A 99 1.83 -10.67 -1.31
CA LYS A 99 0.59 -10.30 -0.64
C LYS A 99 0.49 -8.78 -0.63
N VAL A 100 -0.71 -8.26 -0.80
CA VAL A 100 -0.96 -6.82 -0.72
C VAL A 100 -1.86 -6.55 0.47
N VAL A 101 -1.52 -5.56 1.28
CA VAL A 101 -2.31 -5.20 2.45
C VAL A 101 -2.77 -3.76 2.37
N TYR A 102 -3.95 -3.53 2.92
CA TYR A 102 -4.54 -2.21 3.11
C TYR A 102 -4.92 -2.05 4.58
N GLN A 103 -4.81 -0.85 5.10
CA GLN A 103 -5.25 -0.59 6.47
C GLN A 103 -6.73 -0.91 6.61
N ARG A 104 -7.07 -1.69 7.64
CA ARG A 104 -8.43 -1.91 8.04
C ARG A 104 -8.75 -0.89 9.12
N THR A 105 -9.77 -0.08 8.89
CA THR A 105 -10.19 0.96 9.84
C THR A 105 -11.57 0.67 10.39
N GLU A 106 -11.82 1.14 11.60
CA GLU A 106 -13.08 0.97 12.30
C GLU A 106 -13.56 2.33 12.79
N LEU A 107 -14.86 2.60 12.63
CA LEU A 107 -15.48 3.81 13.15
C LEU A 107 -15.56 3.71 14.67
N VAL A 108 -14.93 4.65 15.37
CA VAL A 108 -14.90 4.65 16.84
C VAL A 108 -15.71 5.80 17.46
N GLY A 109 -16.38 6.60 16.66
CA GLY A 109 -17.22 7.70 17.14
C GLY A 109 -17.13 8.94 16.28
N PHE A 110 -17.52 10.06 16.84
CA PHE A 110 -17.52 11.36 16.16
C PHE A 110 -16.79 12.38 17.02
N ASN A 111 -16.14 13.35 16.35
CA ASN A 111 -15.50 14.46 17.05
C ASN A 111 -16.54 15.53 17.43
N ALA A 112 -16.08 16.62 18.08
CA ALA A 112 -16.96 17.72 18.53
C ALA A 112 -17.67 18.42 17.36
N GLN A 113 -17.13 18.35 16.14
CA GLN A 113 -17.70 18.93 14.93
C GLN A 113 -18.64 17.96 14.19
N GLY A 114 -18.89 16.78 14.75
CA GLY A 114 -19.75 15.77 14.13
C GLY A 114 -19.07 14.97 13.02
N GLN A 115 -17.77 15.10 12.84
CA GLN A 115 -17.02 14.33 11.84
C GLN A 115 -16.67 12.93 12.36
N PRO A 116 -16.73 11.89 11.50
CA PRO A 116 -16.41 10.54 11.93
C PRO A 116 -14.93 10.40 12.30
N LYS A 117 -14.67 9.65 13.37
CA LYS A 117 -13.33 9.26 13.79
C LYS A 117 -13.10 7.80 13.47
N TYR A 118 -11.97 7.51 12.83
CA TYR A 118 -11.56 6.15 12.50
C TYR A 118 -10.27 5.79 13.22
N LYS A 119 -10.15 4.50 13.53
CA LYS A 119 -8.97 3.92 14.14
C LYS A 119 -8.54 2.72 13.32
N GLN A 120 -7.25 2.55 13.11
CA GLN A 120 -6.76 1.33 12.47
C GLN A 120 -6.97 0.13 13.38
N ASP A 121 -7.50 -0.95 12.81
CA ASP A 121 -7.73 -2.21 13.49
C ASP A 121 -7.28 -3.38 12.61
N GLY A 122 -5.97 -3.48 12.38
CA GLY A 122 -5.39 -4.52 11.56
C GLY A 122 -5.35 -4.18 10.07
N TRP A 123 -5.48 -5.20 9.24
CA TRP A 123 -5.24 -5.13 7.81
C TRP A 123 -6.28 -5.91 7.03
N TRP A 124 -6.52 -5.47 5.79
CA TRP A 124 -7.10 -6.30 4.74
C TRP A 124 -5.95 -6.90 3.94
N GLU A 125 -5.89 -8.23 3.87
CA GLU A 125 -4.87 -8.93 3.12
C GLU A 125 -5.46 -9.47 1.82
N VAL A 126 -4.85 -9.11 0.69
CA VAL A 126 -5.27 -9.54 -0.64
C VAL A 126 -4.25 -10.52 -1.19
N THR A 127 -4.72 -11.67 -1.65
CA THR A 127 -3.88 -12.69 -2.29
C THR A 127 -4.59 -13.24 -3.51
N TYR A 128 -3.83 -13.78 -4.46
CA TYR A 128 -4.39 -14.61 -5.52
C TYR A 128 -4.63 -16.02 -4.99
N GLU A 129 -5.83 -16.48 -5.28
CA GLU A 129 -6.20 -17.88 -5.04
C GLU A 129 -7.10 -18.40 -6.13
#